data_b15d8b188de217763c6276ddbd9ee017
#
_entry.id   b15d8b188de217763c6276ddbd9ee017
#
_cell.length_a   1.000
_cell.length_b   1.000
_cell.length_c   1.000
_cell.angle_alpha   90.00
_cell.angle_beta   90.00
_cell.angle_gamma   90.00
#
_symmetry.space_group_name_H-M   'P 1'
#
loop_
_entity.id
_entity.type
_entity.pdbx_description
1 polymer ?
#
loop_
_entity_poly.entity_id
_entity_poly.type
_entity_poly.pdbx_seq_one_letter_code
_entity_poly.pdbx_strand_id
1 'polypeptide(L)' 'MKIEYIIQEASLCPHGINYYDSLELGVFKRLDHALKVLAKMEKSKSSFRYRLVKRVETIEKETAL' A
#
# COMPACT_ATOMS: atom_id res chain seq x y z
N MET A 1 16.00 7.97 10.91
CA MET A 1 14.63 7.39 10.76
C MET A 1 14.33 7.20 9.29
N LYS A 2 13.91 6.01 8.93
CA LYS A 2 13.55 5.69 7.55
C LYS A 2 12.05 5.54 7.43
N ILE A 3 11.44 6.31 6.56
CA ILE A 3 10.00 6.25 6.32
C ILE A 3 9.77 5.77 4.90
N GLU A 4 8.91 4.75 4.76
CA GLU A 4 8.58 4.18 3.48
C GLU A 4 7.07 4.15 3.33
N TYR A 5 6.61 4.31 2.10
CA TYR A 5 5.19 4.21 1.76
C TYR A 5 5.00 3.02 0.83
N ILE A 6 4.07 2.16 1.19
CA ILE A 6 3.83 0.90 0.48
C ILE A 6 2.37 0.81 0.11
N ILE A 7 2.11 0.46 -1.14
CA ILE A 7 0.74 0.20 -1.60
C ILE A 7 0.49 -1.29 -1.42
N GLN A 8 -0.54 -1.61 -0.65
CA GLN A 8 -0.94 -2.99 -0.42
C GLN A 8 -2.20 -3.32 -1.20
N GLU A 9 -2.26 -4.55 -1.69
CA GLU A 9 -3.42 -5.08 -2.40
C GLU A 9 -4.25 -5.94 -1.47
N ALA A 10 -5.56 -5.89 -1.63
CA ALA A 10 -6.48 -6.71 -0.85
C ALA A 10 -6.71 -8.05 -1.55
N SER A 11 -6.72 -9.10 -0.74
CA SER A 11 -7.06 -10.43 -1.18
C SER A 11 -8.27 -10.91 -0.40
N LEU A 12 -9.30 -11.39 -1.11
CA LEU A 12 -10.48 -11.96 -0.48
C LEU A 12 -10.20 -13.39 -0.04
N CYS A 13 -10.39 -13.64 1.24
CA CYS A 13 -10.24 -14.97 1.82
C CYS A 13 -11.54 -15.39 2.47
N PRO A 14 -11.75 -16.71 2.71
CA PRO A 14 -12.95 -17.18 3.42
C PRO A 14 -13.18 -16.53 4.78
N HIS A 15 -12.11 -16.07 5.40
CA HIS A 15 -12.15 -15.46 6.74
C HIS A 15 -12.11 -13.92 6.72
N GLY A 16 -12.19 -13.31 5.53
CA GLY A 16 -12.20 -11.86 5.43
C GLY A 16 -11.25 -11.34 4.35
N ILE A 17 -10.78 -10.11 4.55
CA ILE A 17 -9.89 -9.44 3.61
C ILE A 17 -8.50 -9.37 4.21
N ASN A 18 -7.51 -9.88 3.48
CA ASN A 18 -6.10 -9.75 3.83
C ASN A 18 -5.42 -8.76 2.89
N TYR A 19 -4.52 -7.96 3.43
CA TYR A 19 -3.72 -7.04 2.64
C TYR A 19 -2.28 -7.52 2.58
N TYR A 20 -1.66 -7.37 1.43
CA TYR A 20 -0.26 -7.73 1.24
C TYR A 20 0.43 -6.67 0.38
N ASP A 21 1.76 -6.56 0.55
CA ASP A 21 2.54 -5.58 -0.19
C ASP A 21 2.53 -5.91 -1.69
N SER A 22 2.29 -4.87 -2.51
CA SER A 22 2.34 -5.04 -3.95
C SER A 22 3.81 -5.08 -4.40
N LEU A 23 4.25 -6.24 -4.82
CA LEU A 23 5.63 -6.43 -5.28
C LEU A 23 5.92 -5.69 -6.58
N GLU A 24 4.90 -5.53 -7.42
CA GLU A 24 5.06 -4.83 -8.69
C GLU A 24 5.31 -3.34 -8.52
N LEU A 25 4.70 -2.74 -7.49
CA LEU A 25 4.78 -1.31 -7.27
C LEU A 25 5.98 -0.92 -6.42
N GLY A 26 6.44 -1.82 -5.56
CA GLY A 26 7.60 -1.58 -4.73
C GLY A 26 7.36 -0.60 -3.60
N VAL A 27 8.42 0.07 -3.17
CA VAL A 27 8.43 0.98 -2.04
C VAL A 27 8.61 2.40 -2.52
N PHE A 28 7.81 3.33 -1.98
CA PHE A 28 7.91 4.74 -2.30
C PHE A 28 8.48 5.50 -1.12
N LYS A 29 9.36 6.45 -1.40
CA LYS A 29 9.96 7.30 -0.37
C LYS A 29 9.19 8.60 -0.16
N ARG A 30 8.32 8.95 -1.10
CA ARG A 30 7.54 10.19 -1.05
C ARG A 30 6.05 9.88 -1.05
N LEU A 31 5.34 10.54 -0.16
CA LEU A 31 3.90 10.34 -0.02
C LEU A 31 3.13 10.79 -1.28
N ASP A 32 3.48 11.94 -1.83
CA ASP A 32 2.81 12.47 -3.02
C ASP A 32 2.93 11.53 -4.21
N HIS A 33 4.10 10.93 -4.40
CA HIS A 33 4.31 9.96 -5.47
C HIS A 33 3.47 8.70 -5.24
N ALA A 34 3.46 8.19 -4.01
CA ALA A 34 2.68 7.01 -3.66
C ALA A 34 1.18 7.24 -3.89
N LEU A 35 0.68 8.42 -3.52
CA LEU A 35 -0.72 8.77 -3.74
C LEU A 35 -1.10 8.84 -5.21
N LYS A 36 -0.21 9.37 -6.04
CA LYS A 36 -0.43 9.42 -7.49
C LYS A 36 -0.54 8.01 -8.09
N VAL A 37 0.36 7.14 -7.68
CA VAL A 37 0.36 5.76 -8.17
C VAL A 37 -0.87 5.02 -7.67
N LEU A 38 -1.26 5.22 -6.41
CA LEU A 38 -2.45 4.62 -5.85
C LEU A 38 -3.70 5.02 -6.63
N ALA A 39 -3.87 6.30 -6.92
CA ALA A 39 -5.01 6.81 -7.69
C ALA A 39 -5.04 6.20 -9.09
N LYS A 40 -3.88 6.08 -9.72
CA LYS A 40 -3.76 5.48 -11.05
C LYS A 40 -4.16 4.00 -11.03
N MET A 41 -3.74 3.27 -10.02
CA MET A 41 -4.05 1.85 -9.88
C MET A 41 -5.55 1.63 -9.63
N GLU A 42 -6.15 2.46 -8.82
CA GLU A 42 -7.60 2.37 -8.55
C GLU A 42 -8.43 2.60 -9.80
N LYS A 43 -7.97 3.48 -10.68
CA LYS A 43 -8.66 3.71 -11.96
C LYS A 43 -8.49 2.56 -12.94
N SER A 44 -7.30 1.96 -12.95
CA SER A 44 -6.96 0.91 -13.92
C SER A 44 -7.59 -0.43 -13.56
N LYS A 45 -7.67 -0.74 -12.28
CA LYS A 45 -8.12 -2.04 -11.79
C LYS A 45 -9.17 -1.87 -10.71
N SER A 46 -10.36 -1.47 -11.12
CA SER A 46 -11.46 -1.18 -10.19
C SER A 46 -11.93 -2.39 -9.39
N SER A 47 -11.59 -3.60 -9.84
CA SER A 47 -11.97 -4.84 -9.13
C SER A 47 -11.06 -5.14 -7.94
N PHE A 48 -9.93 -4.47 -7.83
CA PHE A 48 -8.99 -4.67 -6.74
C PHE A 48 -9.08 -3.53 -5.74
N ARG A 49 -8.86 -3.86 -4.47
CA ARG A 49 -8.80 -2.87 -3.42
C ARG A 49 -7.35 -2.64 -3.04
N TYR A 50 -7.01 -1.37 -2.89
CA TYR A 50 -5.66 -0.96 -2.52
C TYR A 50 -5.73 -0.08 -1.29
N ARG A 51 -4.66 -0.11 -0.50
CA ARG A 51 -4.49 0.85 0.59
C ARG A 51 -3.04 1.31 0.64
N LEU A 52 -2.82 2.50 1.17
CA LEU A 52 -1.49 3.04 1.37
C LEU A 52 -1.09 2.85 2.82
N VAL A 53 0.11 2.35 3.03
CA VAL A 53 0.65 2.08 4.36
C VAL A 53 1.94 2.87 4.54
N LYS A 54 2.07 3.48 5.70
CA LYS A 54 3.32 4.13 6.10
C LYS A 54 4.07 3.19 7.04
N ARG A 55 5.30 2.86 6.68
CA ARG A 55 6.16 2.00 7.49
C ARG A 55 7.32 2.82 8.03
N VAL A 56 7.50 2.78 9.35
CA VAL A 56 8.60 3.48 10.02
C VAL A 56 9.57 2.42 10.54
N GLU A 57 10.77 2.40 9.97
CA GLU A 57 11.74 1.36 10.25
C GLU A 57 12.22 1.31 11.71
N THR A 58 12.40 2.48 12.32
CA THR A 58 12.92 2.56 13.68
C THR A 58 12.01 1.91 14.72
N ILE A 59 10.72 1.80 14.44
CA ILE A 59 9.75 1.27 15.40
C ILE A 59 9.05 0.03 14.84
N GLU A 60 9.38 -0.37 13.63
CA GLU A 60 8.76 -1.50 12.90
C GLU A 60 7.22 -1.45 12.96
N LYS A 61 6.68 -0.26 12.81
CA LYS A 61 5.26 -0.05 12.94
C LYS A 61 4.65 0.35 11.61
N GLU A 62 3.58 -0.34 11.23
CA GLU A 62 2.81 0.02 10.05
C GLU A 62 1.58 0.81 10.44
N THR A 63 1.29 1.86 9.68
CA THR A 63 0.09 2.65 9.86
C THR A 63 -0.61 2.80 8.51
N ALA A 64 -1.85 2.36 8.42
CA ALA A 64 -2.67 2.56 7.24
C ALA A 64 -3.07 4.02 7.14
N LEU A 65 -2.94 4.58 5.96
CA LEU A 65 -3.26 5.98 5.71
C LEU A 65 -4.62 6.14 5.04
#